data_c6e1ec8911f84363580846fd2025c83e
#
_entry.id   c6e1ec8911f84363580846fd2025c83e
#
_cell.length_a   1.000
_cell.length_b   1.000
_cell.length_c   1.000
_cell.angle_alpha   90.00
_cell.angle_beta   90.00
_cell.angle_gamma   90.00
#
_symmetry.space_group_name_H-M   'P 1'
#
loop_
_entity.id
_entity.type
_entity.pdbx_description
1 polymer ?
#
loop_
_entity_poly.entity_id
_entity_poly.type
_entity_poly.pdbx_seq_one_letter_code
_entity_poly.pdbx_strand_id
1 'polypeptide(L)'
;MNIYIYDIEVLSHDWIVVFRRVDGDHHTVIHNDNYRLKEWIRAHQDDVIGGYNSKGYDDWILQSILNGADNETVKAHNDFIIAQGRNGWEFPFIQYQRKLFRSFDLKDDLPKGLSLKAIEGNMYLPIVESSVPFDIDRPLTPEELEELIYYCKKDVDATVALYERRKEYIKSKLTVAKLKGLDSAVALAQTNAKLAAMYLDAKPTERVDGRRYEIPENLDQTVIPREVLDFFNQIRDESIPDEELFEKNLVVTIAGCECVFAWGGVHGAIPNVIMESDPPGHVGRRIIVNYDVASLYPNSMLNFGYVSRSCENPNAFRDLVETRLKAKKAKDKDTANALKLVIEVLVSSIKNPFNPIRGVAGYGC
;
A
#
# COMPACT_ATOMS: atom_id res chain seq x y z
N MET A 1 -22.50 -2.65 5.83
CA MET A 1 -21.57 -2.30 4.73
C MET A 1 -21.11 -3.60 4.10
N ASN A 2 -21.53 -3.84 2.88
CA ASN A 2 -21.03 -4.93 2.04
C ASN A 2 -19.89 -4.39 1.17
N ILE A 3 -19.12 -5.31 0.61
CA ILE A 3 -18.05 -4.98 -0.34
C ILE A 3 -18.39 -5.66 -1.67
N TYR A 4 -18.40 -4.86 -2.73
CA TYR A 4 -18.58 -5.33 -4.10
C TYR A 4 -17.31 -5.04 -4.90
N ILE A 5 -16.95 -5.94 -5.78
CA ILE A 5 -15.92 -5.70 -6.80
C ILE A 5 -16.61 -5.34 -8.10
N TYR A 6 -16.04 -4.42 -8.84
CA TYR A 6 -16.57 -3.98 -10.12
C TYR A 6 -15.48 -3.71 -11.13
N ASP A 7 -15.88 -3.72 -12.38
CA ASP A 7 -15.06 -3.41 -13.53
C ASP A 7 -15.93 -2.81 -14.65
N ILE A 8 -15.34 -2.02 -15.56
CA ILE A 8 -16.05 -1.29 -16.60
C ILE A 8 -15.35 -1.46 -17.94
N GLU A 9 -16.13 -1.84 -18.98
CA GLU A 9 -15.68 -1.83 -20.36
C GLU A 9 -16.36 -0.71 -21.14
N VAL A 10 -15.59 0.00 -21.96
CA VAL A 10 -16.08 1.15 -22.76
C VAL A 10 -15.66 1.02 -24.22
N LEU A 11 -16.64 1.07 -25.10
CA LEU A 11 -16.49 1.14 -26.55
C LEU A 11 -17.19 2.41 -27.09
N SER A 12 -17.14 2.66 -28.40
CA SER A 12 -17.72 3.87 -28.99
C SER A 12 -19.22 4.02 -28.72
N HIS A 13 -19.98 2.93 -28.75
CA HIS A 13 -21.44 2.93 -28.61
C HIS A 13 -21.92 2.17 -27.37
N ASP A 14 -21.05 1.48 -26.68
CA ASP A 14 -21.42 0.59 -25.59
C ASP A 14 -20.54 0.80 -24.36
N TRP A 15 -21.15 0.73 -23.18
CA TRP A 15 -20.45 0.54 -21.94
C TRP A 15 -21.11 -0.57 -21.11
N ILE A 16 -20.29 -1.32 -20.39
CA ILE A 16 -20.73 -2.43 -19.55
C ILE A 16 -20.12 -2.22 -18.18
N VAL A 17 -20.93 -2.34 -17.14
CA VAL A 17 -20.47 -2.37 -15.75
C VAL A 17 -20.87 -3.70 -15.14
N VAL A 18 -19.93 -4.38 -14.53
CA VAL A 18 -20.17 -5.63 -13.80
C VAL A 18 -19.86 -5.45 -12.33
N PHE A 19 -20.79 -5.83 -11.45
CA PHE A 19 -20.60 -5.86 -10.01
C PHE A 19 -20.73 -7.28 -9.48
N ARG A 20 -19.90 -7.65 -8.52
CA ARG A 20 -19.99 -8.91 -7.77
C ARG A 20 -19.69 -8.68 -6.30
N ARG A 21 -20.54 -9.20 -5.39
CA ARG A 21 -20.24 -9.16 -3.96
C ARG A 21 -19.11 -10.14 -3.65
N VAL A 22 -18.17 -9.73 -2.77
CA VAL A 22 -16.97 -10.53 -2.47
C VAL A 22 -17.26 -11.89 -1.84
N ASP A 23 -18.38 -12.03 -1.17
CA ASP A 23 -18.84 -13.27 -0.50
C ASP A 23 -19.99 -13.97 -1.26
N GLY A 24 -20.23 -13.64 -2.52
CA GLY A 24 -21.26 -14.21 -3.38
C GLY A 24 -20.73 -14.51 -4.79
N ASP A 25 -21.49 -15.29 -5.55
CA ASP A 25 -21.14 -15.71 -6.91
C ASP A 25 -21.95 -15.01 -8.00
N HIS A 26 -22.95 -14.22 -7.59
CA HIS A 26 -23.82 -13.54 -8.55
C HIS A 26 -23.18 -12.26 -9.09
N HIS A 27 -23.19 -12.14 -10.44
CA HIS A 27 -22.79 -10.92 -11.13
C HIS A 27 -24.02 -10.09 -11.51
N THR A 28 -24.02 -8.82 -11.13
CA THR A 28 -24.97 -7.85 -11.66
C THR A 28 -24.30 -7.18 -12.87
N VAL A 29 -24.90 -7.34 -14.04
CA VAL A 29 -24.45 -6.75 -15.31
C VAL A 29 -25.39 -5.62 -15.69
N ILE A 30 -24.84 -4.47 -16.00
CA ILE A 30 -25.57 -3.31 -16.49
C ILE A 30 -24.91 -2.85 -17.80
N HIS A 31 -25.67 -2.79 -18.87
CA HIS A 31 -25.22 -2.38 -20.20
C HIS A 31 -26.07 -1.20 -20.67
N ASN A 32 -25.46 -0.07 -21.00
CA ASN A 32 -26.09 1.13 -21.56
C ASN A 32 -27.37 1.61 -20.84
N ASP A 33 -27.54 1.28 -19.56
CA ASP A 33 -28.73 1.63 -18.78
C ASP A 33 -28.37 2.51 -17.57
N ASN A 34 -28.27 3.82 -17.82
CA ASN A 34 -27.97 4.82 -16.81
C ASN A 34 -28.97 4.83 -15.65
N TYR A 35 -30.25 4.53 -15.92
CA TYR A 35 -31.27 4.51 -14.90
C TYR A 35 -31.06 3.34 -13.94
N ARG A 36 -30.91 2.14 -14.48
CA ARG A 36 -30.63 0.94 -13.69
C ARG A 36 -29.34 1.06 -12.88
N LEU A 37 -28.30 1.67 -13.48
CA LEU A 37 -27.04 1.91 -12.76
C LEU A 37 -27.23 2.87 -11.56
N LYS A 38 -27.95 3.96 -11.78
CA LYS A 38 -28.27 4.92 -10.68
C LYS A 38 -29.09 4.27 -9.58
N GLU A 39 -30.07 3.46 -9.91
CA GLU A 39 -30.88 2.72 -8.91
C GLU A 39 -30.02 1.71 -8.15
N TRP A 40 -29.12 1.00 -8.84
CA TRP A 40 -28.19 0.08 -8.18
C TRP A 40 -27.30 0.81 -7.18
N ILE A 41 -26.67 1.91 -7.58
CA ILE A 41 -25.79 2.72 -6.71
C ILE A 41 -26.57 3.27 -5.50
N ARG A 42 -27.82 3.74 -5.70
CA ARG A 42 -28.69 4.20 -4.59
C ARG A 42 -29.00 3.09 -3.60
N ALA A 43 -29.30 1.90 -4.09
CA ALA A 43 -29.59 0.74 -3.23
C ALA A 43 -28.35 0.30 -2.42
N HIS A 44 -27.15 0.64 -2.88
CA HIS A 44 -25.88 0.25 -2.26
C HIS A 44 -25.09 1.47 -1.72
N GLN A 45 -25.78 2.57 -1.40
CA GLN A 45 -25.11 3.82 -0.95
C GLN A 45 -24.30 3.66 0.35
N ASP A 46 -24.64 2.68 1.18
CA ASP A 46 -23.97 2.35 2.45
C ASP A 46 -22.88 1.27 2.28
N ASP A 47 -22.76 0.72 1.08
CA ASP A 47 -21.76 -0.28 0.72
C ASP A 47 -20.54 0.39 0.08
N VAL A 48 -19.49 -0.40 -0.19
CA VAL A 48 -18.26 0.07 -0.82
C VAL A 48 -17.97 -0.78 -2.04
N ILE A 49 -17.64 -0.14 -3.15
CA ILE A 49 -17.21 -0.82 -4.36
C ILE A 49 -15.70 -0.77 -4.50
N GLY A 50 -15.08 -1.84 -4.94
CA GLY A 50 -13.62 -1.94 -5.17
C GLY A 50 -13.33 -2.38 -6.58
N GLY A 51 -12.24 -1.90 -7.16
CA GLY A 51 -11.76 -2.34 -8.45
C GLY A 51 -10.24 -2.53 -8.43
N TYR A 52 -9.68 -2.92 -9.56
CA TYR A 52 -8.25 -2.94 -9.77
C TYR A 52 -7.82 -1.75 -10.63
N ASN A 53 -7.00 -0.87 -10.11
CA ASN A 53 -6.66 0.42 -10.73
C ASN A 53 -7.88 1.35 -10.94
N SER A 54 -8.94 1.12 -10.20
CA SER A 54 -10.20 1.83 -10.39
C SER A 54 -10.08 3.34 -10.14
N LYS A 55 -9.22 3.77 -9.24
CA LYS A 55 -8.90 5.19 -9.04
C LYS A 55 -8.20 5.83 -10.24
N GLY A 56 -7.53 5.03 -11.05
CA GLY A 56 -6.89 5.48 -12.28
C GLY A 56 -7.84 5.57 -13.47
N TYR A 57 -8.93 4.78 -13.46
CA TYR A 57 -9.81 4.65 -14.62
C TYR A 57 -11.29 4.50 -14.24
N ASP A 58 -11.72 3.35 -13.74
CA ASP A 58 -13.13 2.97 -13.58
C ASP A 58 -13.95 3.94 -12.74
N ASP A 59 -13.40 4.45 -11.66
CA ASP A 59 -14.06 5.43 -10.79
C ASP A 59 -14.49 6.69 -11.57
N TRP A 60 -13.69 7.12 -12.53
CA TRP A 60 -13.94 8.32 -13.33
C TRP A 60 -14.97 8.07 -14.43
N ILE A 61 -14.89 6.92 -15.08
CA ILE A 61 -15.88 6.49 -16.06
C ILE A 61 -17.25 6.32 -15.40
N LEU A 62 -17.30 5.59 -14.28
CA LEU A 62 -18.52 5.40 -13.49
C LEU A 62 -19.12 6.74 -13.06
N GLN A 63 -18.27 7.67 -12.62
CA GLN A 63 -18.72 9.02 -12.25
C GLN A 63 -19.35 9.77 -13.43
N SER A 64 -18.79 9.67 -14.64
CA SER A 64 -19.38 10.26 -15.85
C SER A 64 -20.76 9.70 -16.14
N ILE A 65 -20.91 8.37 -16.16
CA ILE A 65 -22.18 7.70 -16.42
C ILE A 65 -23.23 8.10 -15.39
N LEU A 66 -22.89 8.09 -14.11
CA LEU A 66 -23.80 8.47 -13.02
C LEU A 66 -24.21 9.94 -13.06
N ASN A 67 -23.36 10.82 -13.58
CA ASN A 67 -23.70 12.23 -13.79
C ASN A 67 -24.42 12.50 -15.09
N GLY A 68 -24.76 11.45 -15.85
CA GLY A 68 -25.66 11.54 -17.02
C GLY A 68 -24.94 11.72 -18.34
N ALA A 69 -23.66 11.35 -18.43
CA ALA A 69 -22.97 11.27 -19.71
C ALA A 69 -23.69 10.30 -20.65
N ASP A 70 -23.79 10.67 -21.91
CA ASP A 70 -24.15 9.75 -23.01
C ASP A 70 -22.95 8.90 -23.43
N ASN A 71 -23.15 7.93 -24.30
CA ASN A 71 -22.11 7.00 -24.73
C ASN A 71 -20.93 7.72 -25.39
N GLU A 72 -21.20 8.77 -26.17
CA GLU A 72 -20.16 9.60 -26.82
C GLU A 72 -19.29 10.30 -25.78
N THR A 73 -19.90 10.90 -24.76
CA THR A 73 -19.17 11.55 -23.66
C THR A 73 -18.40 10.53 -22.82
N VAL A 74 -18.96 9.34 -22.57
CA VAL A 74 -18.26 8.24 -21.85
C VAL A 74 -17.04 7.79 -22.65
N LYS A 75 -17.18 7.58 -23.96
CA LYS A 75 -16.07 7.22 -24.85
C LYS A 75 -15.01 8.32 -24.90
N ALA A 76 -15.42 9.58 -25.01
CA ALA A 76 -14.50 10.71 -24.99
C ALA A 76 -13.69 10.77 -23.67
N HIS A 77 -14.33 10.44 -22.54
CA HIS A 77 -13.62 10.34 -21.24
C HIS A 77 -12.65 9.16 -21.21
N ASN A 78 -13.06 8.00 -21.74
CA ASN A 78 -12.17 6.85 -21.91
C ASN A 78 -10.91 7.23 -22.70
N ASP A 79 -11.09 7.86 -23.87
CA ASP A 79 -9.99 8.24 -24.76
C ASP A 79 -9.10 9.32 -24.14
N PHE A 80 -9.69 10.21 -23.34
CA PHE A 80 -8.93 11.19 -22.55
C PHE A 80 -7.97 10.51 -21.56
N ILE A 81 -8.41 9.43 -20.91
CA ILE A 81 -7.57 8.69 -19.95
C ILE A 81 -6.59 7.77 -20.70
N ILE A 82 -7.10 6.92 -21.60
CA ILE A 82 -6.31 5.82 -22.19
C ILE A 82 -5.46 6.31 -23.35
N ALA A 83 -6.06 7.02 -24.33
CA ALA A 83 -5.35 7.43 -25.54
C ALA A 83 -4.47 8.67 -25.32
N GLN A 84 -4.92 9.63 -24.47
CA GLN A 84 -4.18 10.85 -24.22
C GLN A 84 -3.31 10.77 -22.95
N GLY A 85 -3.42 9.72 -22.15
CA GLY A 85 -2.65 9.54 -20.92
C GLY A 85 -2.93 10.59 -19.83
N ARG A 86 -4.12 11.18 -19.84
CA ARG A 86 -4.51 12.24 -18.88
C ARG A 86 -5.17 11.62 -17.64
N ASN A 87 -5.18 12.39 -16.56
CA ASN A 87 -5.89 11.96 -15.36
C ASN A 87 -7.40 12.10 -15.55
N GLY A 88 -8.19 11.07 -15.19
CA GLY A 88 -9.63 11.08 -15.38
C GLY A 88 -10.36 12.24 -14.69
N TRP A 89 -9.87 12.69 -13.53
CA TRP A 89 -10.43 13.83 -12.80
C TRP A 89 -10.27 15.18 -13.51
N GLU A 90 -9.40 15.28 -14.51
CA GLU A 90 -9.21 16.48 -15.33
C GLU A 90 -10.24 16.59 -16.47
N PHE A 91 -11.05 15.55 -16.70
CA PHE A 91 -12.03 15.56 -17.78
C PHE A 91 -13.11 16.64 -17.53
N PRO A 92 -13.35 17.55 -18.47
CA PRO A 92 -14.18 18.73 -18.24
C PRO A 92 -15.60 18.42 -17.77
N PHE A 93 -16.21 17.33 -18.26
CA PHE A 93 -17.57 16.93 -17.92
C PHE A 93 -17.75 16.63 -16.42
N ILE A 94 -16.74 16.09 -15.75
CA ILE A 94 -16.85 15.68 -14.34
C ILE A 94 -16.12 16.61 -13.37
N GLN A 95 -15.37 17.60 -13.86
CA GLN A 95 -14.43 18.39 -13.06
C GLN A 95 -15.03 19.00 -11.79
N TYR A 96 -16.34 19.34 -11.83
CA TYR A 96 -17.05 19.92 -10.68
C TYR A 96 -18.18 19.02 -10.17
N GLN A 97 -18.23 17.76 -10.61
CA GLN A 97 -19.28 16.83 -10.23
C GLN A 97 -18.92 16.11 -8.93
N ARG A 98 -19.94 15.91 -8.08
CA ARG A 98 -19.76 15.15 -6.84
C ARG A 98 -19.67 13.65 -7.13
N LYS A 99 -18.76 12.97 -6.48
CA LYS A 99 -18.71 11.49 -6.48
C LYS A 99 -19.94 10.93 -5.73
N LEU A 100 -20.66 10.02 -6.38
CA LEU A 100 -21.95 9.50 -5.90
C LEU A 100 -21.85 8.11 -5.26
N PHE A 101 -20.65 7.57 -5.12
CA PHE A 101 -20.39 6.25 -4.58
C PHE A 101 -19.13 6.25 -3.71
N ARG A 102 -18.98 5.21 -2.90
CA ARG A 102 -17.79 4.98 -2.07
C ARG A 102 -16.95 3.90 -2.71
N SER A 103 -15.69 4.17 -2.98
CA SER A 103 -14.80 3.19 -3.62
C SER A 103 -13.45 3.09 -2.95
N PHE A 104 -12.79 1.96 -3.20
CA PHE A 104 -11.39 1.71 -2.87
C PHE A 104 -10.70 0.97 -4.03
N ASP A 105 -9.38 0.99 -4.05
CA ASP A 105 -8.60 0.39 -5.12
C ASP A 105 -7.73 -0.74 -4.57
N LEU A 106 -7.88 -1.93 -5.12
CA LEU A 106 -7.07 -3.09 -4.75
C LEU A 106 -5.63 -3.01 -5.27
N LYS A 107 -5.33 -2.06 -6.15
CA LYS A 107 -3.96 -1.77 -6.58
C LYS A 107 -3.20 -0.89 -5.57
N ASP A 108 -3.90 -0.18 -4.69
CA ASP A 108 -3.26 0.63 -3.66
C ASP A 108 -2.23 -0.18 -2.86
N ASP A 109 -1.06 0.43 -2.64
CA ASP A 109 0.05 -0.16 -1.90
C ASP A 109 0.63 -1.46 -2.52
N LEU A 110 0.33 -1.76 -3.79
CA LEU A 110 1.02 -2.75 -4.61
C LEU A 110 2.18 -2.10 -5.39
N PRO A 111 3.15 -2.90 -5.87
CA PRO A 111 4.22 -2.39 -6.72
C PRO A 111 3.69 -1.65 -7.95
N LYS A 112 4.33 -0.52 -8.29
CA LYS A 112 3.97 0.23 -9.50
C LYS A 112 4.19 -0.63 -10.75
N GLY A 113 3.33 -0.44 -11.75
CA GLY A 113 3.43 -1.16 -13.03
C GLY A 113 2.87 -2.58 -13.02
N LEU A 114 2.43 -3.12 -11.87
CA LEU A 114 1.80 -4.43 -11.82
C LEU A 114 0.41 -4.37 -12.49
N SER A 115 0.17 -5.21 -13.50
CA SER A 115 -1.13 -5.35 -14.17
C SER A 115 -1.99 -6.44 -13.53
N LEU A 116 -3.31 -6.41 -13.74
CA LEU A 116 -4.22 -7.47 -13.28
C LEU A 116 -3.83 -8.83 -13.89
N LYS A 117 -3.52 -8.85 -15.19
CA LYS A 117 -3.09 -10.08 -15.89
C LYS A 117 -1.79 -10.67 -15.33
N ALA A 118 -0.84 -9.83 -14.91
CA ALA A 118 0.35 -10.31 -14.21
C ALA A 118 0.01 -10.92 -12.84
N ILE A 119 -0.99 -10.37 -12.13
CA ILE A 119 -1.47 -10.93 -10.86
C ILE A 119 -2.19 -12.25 -11.10
N GLU A 120 -3.06 -12.35 -12.11
CA GLU A 120 -3.72 -13.59 -12.51
C GLU A 120 -2.70 -14.70 -12.76
N GLY A 121 -1.67 -14.42 -13.58
CA GLY A 121 -0.59 -15.38 -13.83
C GLY A 121 0.12 -15.82 -12.55
N ASN A 122 0.44 -14.89 -11.64
CA ASN A 122 1.07 -15.20 -10.36
C ASN A 122 0.15 -15.97 -9.39
N MET A 123 -1.16 -15.83 -9.54
CA MET A 123 -2.15 -16.58 -8.77
C MET A 123 -2.57 -17.90 -9.42
N TYR A 124 -2.00 -18.23 -10.59
CA TYR A 124 -2.35 -19.40 -11.41
C TYR A 124 -3.83 -19.40 -11.83
N LEU A 125 -4.39 -18.23 -12.06
CA LEU A 125 -5.75 -18.10 -12.61
C LEU A 125 -5.70 -18.15 -14.14
N PRO A 126 -6.76 -18.65 -14.78
CA PRO A 126 -6.90 -18.57 -16.24
C PRO A 126 -6.94 -17.12 -16.69
N ILE A 127 -6.04 -16.74 -17.59
CA ILE A 127 -6.06 -15.41 -18.22
C ILE A 127 -7.03 -15.49 -19.39
N VAL A 128 -8.03 -14.62 -19.39
CA VAL A 128 -9.01 -14.49 -20.48
C VAL A 128 -8.77 -13.16 -21.16
N GLU A 129 -8.80 -13.15 -22.48
CA GLU A 129 -8.75 -11.96 -23.31
C GLU A 129 -9.98 -11.93 -24.19
N SER A 130 -10.49 -10.74 -24.55
CA SER A 130 -11.57 -10.60 -25.52
C SER A 130 -11.02 -10.56 -26.94
N SER A 131 -11.73 -11.18 -27.87
CA SER A 131 -11.46 -11.04 -29.30
C SER A 131 -12.13 -9.79 -29.92
N VAL A 132 -13.02 -9.13 -29.17
CA VAL A 132 -13.72 -7.92 -29.59
C VAL A 132 -12.76 -6.74 -29.60
N PRO A 133 -12.49 -6.10 -30.74
CA PRO A 133 -11.64 -4.92 -30.80
C PRO A 133 -12.28 -3.73 -30.08
N PHE A 134 -11.53 -3.07 -29.18
CA PHE A 134 -12.04 -1.94 -28.40
C PHE A 134 -12.19 -0.63 -29.20
N ASP A 135 -11.75 -0.60 -30.45
CA ASP A 135 -11.86 0.51 -31.41
C ASP A 135 -13.03 0.40 -32.40
N ILE A 136 -13.94 -0.57 -32.16
CA ILE A 136 -15.16 -0.72 -32.97
C ILE A 136 -15.98 0.58 -32.90
N ASP A 137 -16.27 1.13 -34.07
CA ASP A 137 -17.13 2.33 -34.25
C ASP A 137 -18.55 1.96 -34.77
N ARG A 138 -19.18 1.03 -34.08
CA ARG A 138 -20.59 0.62 -34.23
C ARG A 138 -21.07 -0.04 -32.93
N PRO A 139 -22.39 -0.14 -32.72
CA PRO A 139 -22.92 -0.97 -31.63
C PRO A 139 -22.44 -2.43 -31.74
N LEU A 140 -22.24 -3.06 -30.59
CA LEU A 140 -21.89 -4.48 -30.52
C LEU A 140 -23.00 -5.38 -31.08
N THR A 141 -22.62 -6.48 -31.72
CA THR A 141 -23.57 -7.56 -31.99
C THR A 141 -23.93 -8.28 -30.68
N PRO A 142 -25.03 -9.03 -30.64
CA PRO A 142 -25.37 -9.81 -29.45
C PRO A 142 -24.24 -10.76 -29.00
N GLU A 143 -23.55 -11.40 -29.94
CA GLU A 143 -22.46 -12.33 -29.69
C GLU A 143 -21.21 -11.60 -29.09
N GLU A 144 -20.87 -10.46 -29.70
CA GLU A 144 -19.76 -9.61 -29.18
C GLU A 144 -20.09 -9.07 -27.79
N LEU A 145 -21.33 -8.69 -27.54
CA LEU A 145 -21.78 -8.24 -26.22
C LEU A 145 -21.69 -9.37 -25.17
N GLU A 146 -22.11 -10.59 -25.51
CA GLU A 146 -21.99 -11.74 -24.62
C GLU A 146 -20.52 -12.06 -24.31
N GLU A 147 -19.64 -12.00 -25.30
CA GLU A 147 -18.21 -12.21 -25.13
C GLU A 147 -17.60 -11.14 -24.21
N LEU A 148 -17.90 -9.88 -24.43
CA LEU A 148 -17.36 -8.78 -23.62
C LEU A 148 -17.88 -8.81 -22.18
N ILE A 149 -19.18 -9.16 -22.00
CA ILE A 149 -19.73 -9.40 -20.65
C ILE A 149 -19.01 -10.55 -19.95
N TYR A 150 -18.71 -11.63 -20.67
CA TYR A 150 -17.96 -12.76 -20.11
C TYR A 150 -16.54 -12.34 -19.71
N TYR A 151 -15.85 -11.58 -20.56
CA TYR A 151 -14.53 -11.03 -20.28
C TYR A 151 -14.53 -10.15 -19.03
N CYS A 152 -15.41 -9.14 -18.96
CA CYS A 152 -15.52 -8.25 -17.79
C CYS A 152 -15.86 -9.01 -16.50
N LYS A 153 -16.73 -10.06 -16.57
CA LYS A 153 -16.98 -10.93 -15.42
C LYS A 153 -15.72 -11.64 -14.94
N LYS A 154 -14.83 -12.06 -15.85
CA LYS A 154 -13.57 -12.73 -15.48
C LYS A 154 -12.60 -11.77 -14.82
N ASP A 155 -12.51 -10.53 -15.25
CA ASP A 155 -11.68 -9.52 -14.61
C ASP A 155 -12.23 -9.17 -13.21
N VAL A 156 -13.54 -9.11 -13.03
CA VAL A 156 -14.17 -9.00 -11.71
C VAL A 156 -13.86 -10.23 -10.83
N ASP A 157 -13.96 -11.46 -11.38
CA ASP A 157 -13.65 -12.69 -10.63
C ASP A 157 -12.18 -12.74 -10.19
N ALA A 158 -11.26 -12.35 -11.05
CA ALA A 158 -9.84 -12.24 -10.75
C ALA A 158 -9.57 -11.19 -9.65
N THR A 159 -10.26 -10.07 -9.72
CA THR A 159 -10.17 -9.01 -8.72
C THR A 159 -10.77 -9.43 -7.36
N VAL A 160 -11.85 -10.25 -7.35
CA VAL A 160 -12.36 -10.90 -6.12
C VAL A 160 -11.33 -11.88 -5.56
N ALA A 161 -10.66 -12.68 -6.40
CA ALA A 161 -9.60 -13.57 -5.95
C ALA A 161 -8.42 -12.81 -5.33
N LEU A 162 -8.05 -11.66 -5.91
CA LEU A 162 -7.06 -10.75 -5.32
C LEU A 162 -7.53 -10.19 -3.97
N TYR A 163 -8.81 -9.78 -3.87
CA TYR A 163 -9.40 -9.34 -2.60
C TYR A 163 -9.25 -10.42 -1.51
N GLU A 164 -9.57 -11.66 -1.79
CA GLU A 164 -9.42 -12.77 -0.84
C GLU A 164 -7.96 -12.98 -0.41
N ARG A 165 -6.99 -12.85 -1.33
CA ARG A 165 -5.56 -12.88 -1.00
C ARG A 165 -5.14 -11.70 -0.13
N ARG A 166 -5.78 -10.56 -0.27
CA ARG A 166 -5.51 -9.34 0.50
C ARG A 166 -6.47 -9.13 1.68
N LYS A 167 -7.28 -10.11 2.04
CA LYS A 167 -8.31 -10.01 3.07
C LYS A 167 -7.78 -9.55 4.43
N GLU A 168 -6.64 -10.06 4.85
CA GLU A 168 -6.01 -9.65 6.11
C GLU A 168 -5.52 -8.19 6.06
N TYR A 169 -5.06 -7.74 4.91
CA TYR A 169 -4.70 -6.34 4.68
C TYR A 169 -5.94 -5.42 4.77
N ILE A 170 -7.02 -5.77 4.10
CA ILE A 170 -8.31 -5.05 4.16
C ILE A 170 -8.82 -5.01 5.60
N LYS A 171 -8.82 -6.15 6.30
CA LYS A 171 -9.19 -6.26 7.71
C LYS A 171 -8.34 -5.36 8.61
N SER A 172 -7.04 -5.25 8.33
CA SER A 172 -6.15 -4.36 9.07
C SER A 172 -6.55 -2.90 8.91
N LYS A 173 -6.89 -2.44 7.70
CA LYS A 173 -7.39 -1.07 7.46
C LYS A 173 -8.70 -0.80 8.21
N LEU A 174 -9.64 -1.73 8.18
CA LEU A 174 -10.91 -1.63 8.92
C LEU A 174 -10.70 -1.61 10.43
N THR A 175 -9.73 -2.37 10.94
CA THR A 175 -9.37 -2.36 12.36
C THR A 175 -8.76 -1.02 12.75
N VAL A 176 -7.87 -0.45 11.92
CA VAL A 176 -7.33 0.91 12.12
C VAL A 176 -8.47 1.93 12.17
N ALA A 177 -9.43 1.83 11.24
CA ALA A 177 -10.61 2.70 11.23
C ALA A 177 -11.38 2.63 12.54
N LYS A 178 -11.67 1.42 13.01
CA LYS A 178 -12.38 1.19 14.29
C LYS A 178 -11.61 1.76 15.47
N LEU A 179 -10.31 1.54 15.56
CA LEU A 179 -9.47 2.04 16.66
C LEU A 179 -9.41 3.57 16.72
N LYS A 180 -9.43 4.22 15.55
CA LYS A 180 -9.37 5.69 15.45
C LYS A 180 -10.75 6.35 15.39
N GLY A 181 -11.83 5.59 15.26
CA GLY A 181 -13.19 6.12 15.07
C GLY A 181 -13.41 6.73 13.68
N LEU A 182 -12.72 6.22 12.65
CA LEU A 182 -12.89 6.66 11.27
C LEU A 182 -14.03 5.88 10.57
N ASP A 183 -14.65 6.51 9.58
CA ASP A 183 -15.56 5.79 8.68
C ASP A 183 -14.78 4.69 7.90
N SER A 184 -15.35 3.49 7.86
CA SER A 184 -14.71 2.31 7.25
C SER A 184 -14.45 2.50 5.76
N ALA A 185 -15.37 3.11 5.01
CA ALA A 185 -15.20 3.36 3.58
C ALA A 185 -14.13 4.42 3.33
N VAL A 186 -14.07 5.46 4.18
CA VAL A 186 -12.98 6.46 4.13
C VAL A 186 -11.64 5.78 4.35
N ALA A 187 -11.53 4.90 5.34
CA ALA A 187 -10.26 4.21 5.63
C ALA A 187 -9.83 3.27 4.49
N LEU A 188 -10.76 2.52 3.90
CA LEU A 188 -10.48 1.64 2.75
C LEU A 188 -9.98 2.43 1.54
N ALA A 189 -10.54 3.61 1.30
CA ALA A 189 -10.16 4.47 0.20
C ALA A 189 -8.75 5.09 0.33
N GLN A 190 -8.11 5.03 1.50
CA GLN A 190 -6.78 5.61 1.70
C GLN A 190 -5.67 4.61 1.39
N THR A 191 -4.52 5.10 0.93
CA THR A 191 -3.26 4.34 0.98
C THR A 191 -2.84 4.14 2.44
N ASN A 192 -1.96 3.17 2.70
CA ASN A 192 -1.42 2.95 4.04
C ASN A 192 -0.77 4.21 4.62
N ALA A 193 -0.04 4.96 3.78
CA ALA A 193 0.62 6.19 4.18
C ALA A 193 -0.39 7.24 4.66
N LYS A 194 -1.48 7.43 3.93
CA LYS A 194 -2.52 8.39 4.30
C LYS A 194 -3.29 7.93 5.54
N LEU A 195 -3.60 6.63 5.62
CA LEU A 195 -4.29 6.07 6.78
C LEU A 195 -3.45 6.18 8.06
N ALA A 196 -2.13 5.94 7.97
CA ALA A 196 -1.21 6.13 9.09
C ALA A 196 -1.15 7.60 9.52
N ALA A 197 -1.11 8.54 8.56
CA ALA A 197 -1.18 9.97 8.85
C ALA A 197 -2.47 10.35 9.57
N MET A 198 -3.61 9.82 9.14
CA MET A 198 -4.91 10.06 9.79
C MET A 198 -4.95 9.45 11.20
N TYR A 199 -4.37 8.26 11.39
CA TYR A 199 -4.31 7.63 12.71
C TYR A 199 -3.52 8.47 13.72
N LEU A 200 -2.42 9.09 13.28
CA LEU A 200 -1.51 9.88 14.11
C LEU A 200 -1.85 11.38 14.15
N ASP A 201 -2.95 11.80 13.51
CA ASP A 201 -3.29 13.20 13.33
C ASP A 201 -2.13 14.03 12.75
N ALA A 202 -1.38 13.41 11.82
CA ALA A 202 -0.19 14.01 11.25
C ALA A 202 -0.54 15.16 10.30
N LYS A 203 0.21 16.26 10.42
CA LYS A 203 0.08 17.43 9.56
C LYS A 203 1.27 17.58 8.63
N PRO A 204 1.06 18.12 7.41
CA PRO A 204 2.17 18.47 6.55
C PRO A 204 3.14 19.43 7.25
N THR A 205 4.42 19.16 7.15
CA THR A 205 5.49 20.04 7.62
C THR A 205 6.28 20.60 6.45
N GLU A 206 6.89 21.75 6.64
CA GLU A 206 7.79 22.30 5.64
C GLU A 206 8.93 21.33 5.32
N ARG A 207 9.27 21.26 4.04
CA ARG A 207 10.43 20.50 3.59
C ARG A 207 11.68 21.18 4.10
N VAL A 208 12.53 20.42 4.76
CA VAL A 208 13.88 20.85 5.13
C VAL A 208 14.83 20.17 4.14
N ASP A 209 15.48 20.95 3.32
CA ASP A 209 16.50 20.47 2.39
C ASP A 209 17.84 20.27 3.14
N GLY A 210 18.68 19.38 2.60
CA GLY A 210 19.97 19.03 3.16
C GLY A 210 19.94 17.80 4.09
N ARG A 211 21.14 17.25 4.29
CA ARG A 211 21.35 16.12 5.20
C ARG A 211 21.45 16.63 6.63
N ARG A 212 20.72 16.00 7.54
CA ARG A 212 20.88 16.22 8.98
C ARG A 212 21.28 14.91 9.61
N TYR A 213 22.46 14.89 10.19
CA TYR A 213 22.96 13.73 10.90
C TYR A 213 23.38 14.16 12.31
N GLU A 214 22.80 13.49 13.28
CA GLU A 214 23.17 13.68 14.69
C GLU A 214 23.35 12.29 15.31
N ILE A 215 24.48 12.09 15.99
CA ILE A 215 24.67 10.91 16.80
C ILE A 215 23.87 11.12 18.08
N PRO A 216 22.95 10.21 18.44
CA PRO A 216 22.18 10.34 19.68
C PRO A 216 23.09 10.42 20.90
N GLU A 217 22.79 11.34 21.83
CA GLU A 217 23.59 11.53 23.06
C GLU A 217 23.65 10.27 23.94
N ASN A 218 22.60 9.46 23.92
CA ASN A 218 22.49 8.21 24.68
C ASN A 218 23.10 6.99 23.95
N LEU A 219 23.73 7.17 22.80
CA LEU A 219 24.47 6.12 22.13
C LEU A 219 25.90 6.03 22.69
N ASP A 220 26.24 4.88 23.28
CA ASP A 220 27.61 4.63 23.73
C ASP A 220 28.52 4.36 22.50
N GLN A 221 29.23 5.41 22.10
CA GLN A 221 30.15 5.34 20.96
C GLN A 221 31.45 4.58 21.30
N THR A 222 31.73 4.30 22.60
CA THR A 222 32.98 3.64 23.00
C THR A 222 32.99 2.15 22.61
N VAL A 223 31.82 1.55 22.41
CA VAL A 223 31.67 0.14 22.01
C VAL A 223 31.63 -0.04 20.50
N ILE A 224 31.60 1.06 19.71
CA ILE A 224 31.49 1.00 18.27
C ILE A 224 32.90 1.11 17.68
N PRO A 225 33.32 0.20 16.76
CA PRO A 225 34.58 0.32 16.04
C PRO A 225 34.72 1.67 15.35
N ARG A 226 35.89 2.30 15.44
CA ARG A 226 36.12 3.64 14.91
C ARG A 226 35.85 3.73 13.41
N GLU A 227 36.24 2.71 12.67
CA GLU A 227 36.01 2.59 11.23
C GLU A 227 34.52 2.62 10.86
N VAL A 228 33.65 2.07 11.73
CA VAL A 228 32.19 2.13 11.57
C VAL A 228 31.67 3.54 11.83
N LEU A 229 32.17 4.22 12.86
CA LEU A 229 31.82 5.62 13.13
C LEU A 229 32.28 6.53 11.98
N ASP A 230 33.50 6.33 11.48
CA ASP A 230 34.06 7.11 10.38
C ASP A 230 33.26 6.88 9.08
N PHE A 231 32.81 5.65 8.83
CA PHE A 231 31.94 5.33 7.70
C PHE A 231 30.62 6.11 7.76
N PHE A 232 29.91 6.06 8.89
CA PHE A 232 28.66 6.79 9.03
C PHE A 232 28.83 8.31 9.12
N ASN A 233 29.96 8.82 9.57
CA ASN A 233 30.25 10.25 9.57
C ASN A 233 30.38 10.86 8.16
N GLN A 234 30.58 10.05 7.10
CA GLN A 234 30.61 10.53 5.72
C GLN A 234 29.30 11.24 5.32
N ILE A 235 28.18 10.98 6.00
CA ILE A 235 26.92 11.67 5.73
C ILE A 235 26.99 13.19 5.96
N ARG A 236 27.97 13.66 6.73
CA ARG A 236 28.18 15.08 7.00
C ARG A 236 28.90 15.79 5.84
N ASP A 237 29.51 15.05 4.95
CA ASP A 237 30.18 15.58 3.78
C ASP A 237 29.15 15.78 2.66
N GLU A 238 28.63 17.00 2.55
CA GLU A 238 27.66 17.39 1.54
C GLU A 238 28.24 17.41 0.11
N SER A 239 29.54 17.27 -0.06
CA SER A 239 30.19 17.18 -1.38
C SER A 239 29.98 15.80 -2.02
N ILE A 240 29.66 14.76 -1.23
CA ILE A 240 29.36 13.42 -1.72
C ILE A 240 27.87 13.38 -2.14
N PRO A 241 27.54 13.05 -3.40
CA PRO A 241 26.16 12.90 -3.83
C PRO A 241 25.41 11.81 -3.05
N ASP A 242 24.10 12.00 -2.82
CA ASP A 242 23.27 11.03 -2.09
C ASP A 242 23.31 9.64 -2.72
N GLU A 243 23.25 9.57 -4.06
CA GLU A 243 23.31 8.32 -4.82
C GLU A 243 24.63 7.57 -4.54
N GLU A 244 25.75 8.26 -4.56
CA GLU A 244 27.05 7.68 -4.26
C GLU A 244 27.17 7.26 -2.80
N LEU A 245 26.72 8.12 -1.88
CA LEU A 245 26.83 7.86 -0.44
C LEU A 245 26.02 6.62 -0.04
N PHE A 246 24.76 6.53 -0.47
CA PHE A 246 23.85 5.47 -0.04
C PHE A 246 24.10 4.12 -0.73
N GLU A 247 24.93 4.06 -1.74
CA GLU A 247 25.40 2.80 -2.34
C GLU A 247 26.62 2.23 -1.62
N LYS A 248 27.34 3.03 -0.82
CA LYS A 248 28.53 2.58 -0.09
C LYS A 248 28.17 1.58 1.01
N ASN A 249 29.05 0.63 1.24
CA ASN A 249 29.06 -0.24 2.39
C ASN A 249 30.47 -0.38 2.97
N LEU A 250 30.53 -0.84 4.23
CA LEU A 250 31.77 -1.11 4.95
C LEU A 250 31.75 -2.54 5.46
N VAL A 251 32.81 -3.28 5.21
CA VAL A 251 32.97 -4.65 5.72
C VAL A 251 33.95 -4.66 6.87
N VAL A 252 33.53 -5.13 8.03
CA VAL A 252 34.33 -5.19 9.26
C VAL A 252 34.20 -6.57 9.90
N THR A 253 35.32 -7.16 10.34
CA THR A 253 35.28 -8.40 11.08
C THR A 253 35.08 -8.14 12.57
N ILE A 254 33.96 -8.55 13.12
CA ILE A 254 33.63 -8.41 14.54
C ILE A 254 33.49 -9.81 15.15
N ALA A 255 34.27 -10.11 16.14
CA ALA A 255 34.29 -11.41 16.85
C ALA A 255 34.38 -12.63 15.89
N GLY A 256 35.14 -12.51 14.79
CA GLY A 256 35.31 -13.57 13.78
C GLY A 256 34.15 -13.69 12.78
N CYS A 257 33.17 -12.81 12.85
CA CYS A 257 32.09 -12.70 11.89
C CYS A 257 32.34 -11.50 10.96
N GLU A 258 32.28 -11.74 9.66
CA GLU A 258 32.29 -10.66 8.66
C GLU A 258 30.95 -9.94 8.68
N CYS A 259 30.97 -8.66 9.06
CA CYS A 259 29.79 -7.80 9.14
C CYS A 259 29.86 -6.73 8.05
N VAL A 260 28.77 -6.61 7.30
CA VAL A 260 28.58 -5.58 6.27
C VAL A 260 27.68 -4.48 6.83
N PHE A 261 28.26 -3.28 6.99
CA PHE A 261 27.53 -2.08 7.38
C PHE A 261 27.12 -1.32 6.12
N ALA A 262 25.84 -1.06 6.00
CA ALA A 262 25.25 -0.23 4.95
C ALA A 262 24.28 0.76 5.56
N TRP A 263 23.85 1.75 4.80
CA TRP A 263 22.92 2.80 5.26
C TRP A 263 21.53 2.27 5.64
N GLY A 264 21.18 1.08 5.19
CA GLY A 264 19.91 0.41 5.52
C GLY A 264 19.97 -0.57 6.69
N GLY A 265 21.16 -0.85 7.21
CA GLY A 265 21.34 -1.79 8.30
C GLY A 265 22.71 -2.46 8.31
N VAL A 266 22.88 -3.41 9.26
CA VAL A 266 24.06 -4.24 9.37
C VAL A 266 23.66 -5.71 9.27
N HIS A 267 24.43 -6.50 8.52
CA HIS A 267 24.31 -7.96 8.50
C HIS A 267 25.67 -8.60 8.60
N GLY A 268 25.70 -9.76 9.26
CA GLY A 268 26.90 -10.56 9.33
C GLY A 268 26.53 -12.04 9.46
N ALA A 269 27.34 -12.87 8.87
CA ALA A 269 27.21 -14.30 8.99
C ALA A 269 28.59 -14.98 8.89
N ILE A 270 28.72 -16.13 9.54
CA ILE A 270 29.85 -17.01 9.33
C ILE A 270 29.35 -18.09 8.34
N PRO A 271 29.80 -18.04 7.08
CA PRO A 271 29.30 -18.98 6.07
C PRO A 271 29.78 -20.41 6.31
N ASN A 272 29.01 -21.39 5.87
CA ASN A 272 29.37 -22.80 5.89
C ASN A 272 29.70 -23.39 7.27
N VAL A 273 29.09 -22.84 8.35
CA VAL A 273 29.26 -23.32 9.71
C VAL A 273 27.99 -24.02 10.18
N ILE A 274 28.13 -25.26 10.69
CA ILE A 274 27.09 -25.96 11.43
C ILE A 274 27.46 -25.87 12.91
N MET A 275 26.55 -25.32 13.72
CA MET A 275 26.70 -25.26 15.16
C MET A 275 25.70 -26.19 15.84
N GLU A 276 26.18 -27.03 16.75
CA GLU A 276 25.34 -27.89 17.55
C GLU A 276 25.50 -27.58 19.02
N SER A 277 24.40 -27.66 19.77
CA SER A 277 24.43 -27.56 21.23
C SER A 277 24.75 -28.90 21.84
N ASP A 278 25.64 -28.93 22.83
CA ASP A 278 25.94 -30.14 23.57
C ASP A 278 24.74 -30.52 24.48
N PRO A 279 24.53 -31.85 24.69
CA PRO A 279 23.48 -32.31 25.59
C PRO A 279 23.68 -31.80 27.03
N PRO A 280 22.61 -31.67 27.82
CA PRO A 280 22.72 -31.30 29.21
C PRO A 280 23.64 -32.24 30.03
N GLY A 281 24.56 -31.68 30.77
CA GLY A 281 25.48 -32.43 31.65
C GLY A 281 26.88 -32.64 31.09
N HIS A 282 27.17 -32.26 29.86
CA HIS A 282 28.54 -32.32 29.31
C HIS A 282 29.43 -31.19 29.87
N VAL A 283 30.68 -31.51 30.18
CA VAL A 283 31.71 -30.53 30.49
C VAL A 283 32.06 -29.77 29.22
N GLY A 284 32.01 -28.43 29.23
CA GLY A 284 32.22 -27.63 28.03
C GLY A 284 30.93 -27.35 27.24
N ARG A 285 29.80 -27.48 27.89
CA ARG A 285 28.45 -27.23 27.31
C ARG A 285 28.39 -25.98 26.46
N ARG A 286 28.01 -26.16 25.21
CA ARG A 286 27.66 -25.08 24.29
C ARG A 286 26.16 -24.91 24.28
N ILE A 287 25.71 -23.67 24.26
CA ILE A 287 24.30 -23.32 24.03
C ILE A 287 24.20 -22.42 22.80
N ILE A 288 23.19 -22.64 22.00
CA ILE A 288 22.81 -21.73 20.91
C ILE A 288 21.74 -20.79 21.47
N VAL A 289 22.01 -19.50 21.42
CA VAL A 289 21.07 -18.49 21.89
C VAL A 289 20.63 -17.64 20.70
N ASN A 290 19.33 -17.53 20.53
CA ASN A 290 18.72 -16.62 19.55
C ASN A 290 18.16 -15.40 20.28
N TYR A 291 18.67 -14.23 19.94
CA TYR A 291 18.17 -12.96 20.46
C TYR A 291 17.43 -12.22 19.34
N ASP A 292 16.23 -11.77 19.64
CA ASP A 292 15.44 -10.88 18.77
C ASP A 292 15.07 -9.61 19.52
N VAL A 293 15.26 -8.46 18.88
CA VAL A 293 14.89 -7.17 19.44
C VAL A 293 13.44 -6.86 19.09
N ALA A 294 12.58 -6.91 20.08
CA ALA A 294 11.15 -6.64 19.89
C ALA A 294 10.93 -5.24 19.31
N SER A 295 10.37 -5.16 18.12
CA SER A 295 10.05 -3.88 17.45
C SER A 295 11.28 -2.96 17.35
N LEU A 296 12.40 -3.45 16.83
CA LEU A 296 13.69 -2.75 16.77
C LEU A 296 13.54 -1.30 16.29
N TYR A 297 13.02 -1.07 15.08
CA TYR A 297 12.91 0.29 14.51
C TYR A 297 12.00 1.20 15.36
N PRO A 298 10.76 0.81 15.73
CA PRO A 298 9.92 1.65 16.58
C PRO A 298 10.57 2.01 17.90
N ASN A 299 11.24 1.07 18.57
CA ASN A 299 11.90 1.34 19.83
C ASN A 299 13.14 2.23 19.66
N SER A 300 13.90 2.05 18.59
CA SER A 300 15.02 2.95 18.25
C SER A 300 14.53 4.37 18.01
N MET A 301 13.44 4.54 17.23
CA MET A 301 12.84 5.86 17.00
C MET A 301 12.41 6.54 18.30
N LEU A 302 11.80 5.80 19.22
CA LEU A 302 11.35 6.33 20.51
C LEU A 302 12.52 6.66 21.43
N ASN A 303 13.53 5.77 21.52
CA ASN A 303 14.67 5.92 22.43
C ASN A 303 15.62 7.05 22.01
N PHE A 304 15.76 7.26 20.69
CA PHE A 304 16.62 8.30 20.15
C PHE A 304 15.87 9.58 19.75
N GLY A 305 14.56 9.64 19.98
CA GLY A 305 13.75 10.83 19.67
C GLY A 305 13.48 11.05 18.18
N TYR A 306 13.67 10.02 17.32
CA TYR A 306 13.47 10.11 15.88
C TYR A 306 12.00 9.94 15.47
N VAL A 307 11.12 10.67 16.11
CA VAL A 307 9.69 10.69 15.74
C VAL A 307 9.43 11.76 14.68
N SER A 308 8.53 11.46 13.74
CA SER A 308 8.19 12.39 12.68
C SER A 308 7.73 13.76 13.20
N ARG A 309 8.29 14.84 12.65
CA ARG A 309 7.87 16.22 12.95
C ARG A 309 6.43 16.51 12.52
N SER A 310 5.88 15.70 11.62
CA SER A 310 4.46 15.77 11.22
C SER A 310 3.52 15.31 12.34
N CYS A 311 3.99 14.58 13.33
CA CYS A 311 3.20 14.17 14.49
C CYS A 311 3.29 15.25 15.58
N GLU A 312 2.28 16.10 15.68
CA GLU A 312 2.26 17.17 16.71
C GLU A 312 2.29 16.62 18.14
N ASN A 313 1.71 15.43 18.36
CA ASN A 313 1.77 14.74 19.64
C ASN A 313 2.84 13.64 19.61
N PRO A 314 4.02 13.86 20.18
CA PRO A 314 5.11 12.85 20.19
C PRO A 314 4.71 11.57 20.97
N ASN A 315 3.74 11.66 21.87
CA ASN A 315 3.26 10.49 22.61
C ASN A 315 2.35 9.60 21.73
N ALA A 316 1.72 10.11 20.68
CA ALA A 316 0.84 9.31 19.81
C ALA A 316 1.57 8.10 19.22
N PHE A 317 2.83 8.26 18.83
CA PHE A 317 3.63 7.14 18.32
C PHE A 317 4.02 6.16 19.43
N ARG A 318 4.35 6.64 20.61
CA ARG A 318 4.62 5.79 21.78
C ARG A 318 3.38 4.95 22.13
N ASP A 319 2.22 5.60 22.25
CA ASP A 319 0.95 4.95 22.58
C ASP A 319 0.58 3.87 21.54
N LEU A 320 0.85 4.15 20.27
CA LEU A 320 0.67 3.20 19.17
C LEU A 320 1.54 1.95 19.35
N VAL A 321 2.85 2.13 19.61
CA VAL A 321 3.80 1.03 19.82
C VAL A 321 3.43 0.21 21.06
N GLU A 322 3.12 0.87 22.17
CA GLU A 322 2.71 0.20 23.42
C GLU A 322 1.40 -0.58 23.24
N THR A 323 0.40 0.02 22.58
CA THR A 323 -0.88 -0.64 22.29
C THR A 323 -0.67 -1.89 21.45
N ARG A 324 0.19 -1.82 20.42
CA ARG A 324 0.56 -2.99 19.63
C ARG A 324 1.23 -4.08 20.46
N LEU A 325 2.15 -3.72 21.34
CA LEU A 325 2.83 -4.69 22.22
C LEU A 325 1.86 -5.35 23.21
N LYS A 326 0.91 -4.58 23.77
CA LYS A 326 -0.18 -5.10 24.60
C LYS A 326 -1.05 -6.08 23.83
N ALA A 327 -1.46 -5.74 22.60
CA ALA A 327 -2.24 -6.60 21.72
C ALA A 327 -1.49 -7.93 21.41
N LYS A 328 -0.17 -7.86 21.09
CA LYS A 328 0.67 -9.05 20.90
C LYS A 328 0.67 -9.96 22.14
N LYS A 329 0.85 -9.40 23.34
CA LYS A 329 0.82 -10.16 24.60
C LYS A 329 -0.54 -10.78 24.87
N ALA A 330 -1.63 -10.07 24.54
CA ALA A 330 -3.00 -10.55 24.66
C ALA A 330 -3.39 -11.54 23.55
N LYS A 331 -2.51 -11.84 22.58
CA LYS A 331 -2.78 -12.66 21.38
C LYS A 331 -3.89 -12.11 20.48
N ASP A 332 -4.19 -10.81 20.59
CA ASP A 332 -5.07 -10.09 19.68
C ASP A 332 -4.31 -9.79 18.38
N LYS A 333 -4.39 -10.74 17.45
CA LYS A 333 -3.69 -10.67 16.16
C LYS A 333 -4.22 -9.55 15.29
N ASP A 334 -5.51 -9.28 15.33
CA ASP A 334 -6.16 -8.28 14.47
C ASP A 334 -5.66 -6.88 14.80
N THR A 335 -5.72 -6.51 16.06
CA THR A 335 -5.18 -5.22 16.54
C THR A 335 -3.66 -5.14 16.33
N ALA A 336 -2.92 -6.20 16.64
CA ALA A 336 -1.47 -6.20 16.47
C ALA A 336 -1.03 -6.03 15.02
N ASN A 337 -1.73 -6.65 14.05
CA ASN A 337 -1.47 -6.53 12.62
C ASN A 337 -1.89 -5.15 12.08
N ALA A 338 -3.05 -4.66 12.50
CA ALA A 338 -3.54 -3.33 12.10
C ALA A 338 -2.56 -2.23 12.52
N LEU A 339 -2.10 -2.25 13.77
CA LEU A 339 -1.14 -1.28 14.28
C LEU A 339 0.27 -1.49 13.69
N LYS A 340 0.64 -2.72 13.32
CA LYS A 340 1.86 -2.99 12.57
C LYS A 340 1.86 -2.26 11.23
N LEU A 341 0.75 -2.30 10.50
CA LEU A 341 0.60 -1.59 9.22
C LEU A 341 0.88 -0.09 9.38
N VAL A 342 0.34 0.56 10.39
CA VAL A 342 0.59 1.98 10.67
C VAL A 342 2.06 2.25 10.99
N ILE A 343 2.68 1.40 11.80
CA ILE A 343 4.10 1.53 12.21
C ILE A 343 5.05 1.33 11.03
N GLU A 344 4.80 0.32 10.19
CA GLU A 344 5.66 0.02 9.02
C GLU A 344 5.69 1.17 8.02
N VAL A 345 4.57 1.86 7.85
CA VAL A 345 4.52 3.06 7.02
C VAL A 345 5.41 4.17 7.57
N LEU A 346 5.43 4.37 8.87
CA LEU A 346 6.28 5.38 9.50
C LEU A 346 7.77 5.07 9.28
N VAL A 347 8.13 3.80 9.37
CA VAL A 347 9.50 3.34 9.17
C VAL A 347 9.92 3.37 7.69
N SER A 348 9.01 2.97 6.78
CA SER A 348 9.29 2.85 5.34
C SER A 348 9.08 4.13 4.54
N SER A 349 8.38 5.11 5.09
CA SER A 349 7.96 6.33 4.39
C SER A 349 9.07 7.35 4.11
N ILE A 350 10.26 7.03 4.51
CA ILE A 350 11.47 7.86 4.45
C ILE A 350 11.81 8.35 3.04
N LYS A 351 11.47 7.59 2.02
CA LYS A 351 11.84 7.88 0.62
C LYS A 351 10.70 8.44 -0.25
N ASN A 352 9.46 8.52 0.24
CA ASN A 352 8.35 8.96 -0.60
C ASN A 352 8.09 10.46 -0.48
N PRO A 353 8.33 11.25 -1.56
CA PRO A 353 8.12 12.70 -1.55
C PRO A 353 6.67 13.13 -1.30
N PHE A 354 5.71 12.26 -1.52
CA PHE A 354 4.28 12.54 -1.34
C PHE A 354 3.71 12.06 0.00
N ASN A 355 4.55 11.47 0.86
CA ASN A 355 4.08 10.99 2.15
C ASN A 355 3.98 12.17 3.15
N PRO A 356 2.78 12.47 3.68
CA PRO A 356 2.61 13.53 4.67
C PRO A 356 3.33 13.25 6.00
N ILE A 357 3.72 11.99 6.25
CA ILE A 357 4.51 11.60 7.45
C ILE A 357 6.01 11.64 7.13
N ARG A 358 6.48 12.51 6.27
CA ARG A 358 7.91 12.74 6.13
C ARG A 358 8.51 13.09 7.46
N GLY A 359 9.12 12.15 8.09
CA GLY A 359 9.76 12.29 9.38
C GLY A 359 11.25 12.11 9.29
N VAL A 360 11.85 12.47 10.37
CA VAL A 360 13.27 12.41 10.67
C VAL A 360 13.87 11.00 10.54
N ALA A 361 13.06 9.96 10.38
CA ALA A 361 13.50 8.57 10.28
C ALA A 361 14.38 8.26 9.03
N GLY A 362 14.65 9.22 8.15
CA GLY A 362 15.62 9.11 7.05
C GLY A 362 17.08 9.18 7.47
N TYR A 363 17.35 9.41 8.74
CA TYR A 363 18.69 9.79 9.17
C TYR A 363 19.31 8.88 10.23
N GLY A 364 18.81 7.71 10.44
CA GLY A 364 19.33 6.95 11.56
C GLY A 364 19.02 5.47 11.60
N CYS A 365 19.20 4.76 10.51
CA CYS A 365 19.32 3.30 10.59
C CYS A 365 20.43 2.85 9.69
#